data_09613d00b19e82b54142b88457ff5d5b
#
_entry.id   09613d00b19e82b54142b88457ff5d5b
#
_cell.length_a   1.000
_cell.length_b   1.000
_cell.length_c   1.000
_cell.angle_alpha   90.00
_cell.angle_beta   90.00
_cell.angle_gamma   90.00
#
_symmetry.space_group_name_H-M   'P 1'
#
loop_
_entity.id
_entity.type
_entity.pdbx_description
1 polymer ?
#
loop_
_entity_poly.entity_id
_entity_poly.type
_entity_poly.pdbx_seq_one_letter_code
_entity_poly.pdbx_strand_id
1 'polypeptide(L)'
;MQRISLLLVMALALGGCGHNAPDSDSDINAYPANYKPDILAAMHAYLNDPTGIRDASISEPVLKSSLSRYVVCVRFTAKKNAKEYAAPKEIAAIFLAGRFDRFIDMPKDECAGVTFTAFPELQKLTP
;
A
#
# COMPACT_ATOMS: atom_id res chain seq x y z
N MET A 1 -74.21 20.83 -23.12
CA MET A 1 -73.68 19.66 -22.45
C MET A 1 -72.16 19.56 -22.78
N GLN A 2 -71.38 20.03 -21.90
CA GLN A 2 -69.92 20.16 -22.14
C GLN A 2 -69.21 19.08 -21.35
N ARG A 3 -68.59 18.15 -22.07
CA ARG A 3 -67.78 17.09 -21.44
C ARG A 3 -66.31 17.58 -21.33
N ILE A 4 -65.91 17.86 -20.12
CA ILE A 4 -64.58 18.23 -19.81
C ILE A 4 -63.80 16.94 -19.61
N SER A 5 -62.86 16.62 -20.54
CA SER A 5 -61.91 15.54 -20.39
C SER A 5 -60.70 16.06 -19.60
N LEU A 6 -60.57 15.54 -18.40
CA LEU A 6 -59.41 15.80 -17.53
C LEU A 6 -58.29 14.89 -17.96
N LEU A 7 -57.28 15.44 -18.65
CA LEU A 7 -56.03 14.73 -18.95
C LEU A 7 -55.13 14.82 -17.74
N LEU A 8 -54.98 13.70 -17.07
CA LEU A 8 -54.04 13.49 -15.97
C LEU A 8 -52.63 13.25 -16.55
N VAL A 9 -51.78 14.27 -16.50
CA VAL A 9 -50.36 14.14 -16.86
C VAL A 9 -49.61 13.56 -15.67
N MET A 10 -49.26 12.30 -15.78
CA MET A 10 -48.43 11.60 -14.80
C MET A 10 -46.96 11.89 -15.15
N ALA A 11 -46.32 12.81 -14.42
CA ALA A 11 -44.89 13.07 -14.52
C ALA A 11 -44.14 11.97 -13.78
N LEU A 12 -43.52 11.05 -14.52
CA LEU A 12 -42.53 10.12 -13.96
C LEU A 12 -41.21 10.88 -13.71
N ALA A 13 -40.94 11.21 -12.45
CA ALA A 13 -39.65 11.65 -12.03
C ALA A 13 -38.72 10.43 -11.98
N LEU A 14 -37.90 10.24 -13.01
CA LEU A 14 -36.76 9.33 -12.97
C LEU A 14 -35.67 9.95 -12.08
N GLY A 15 -35.67 9.55 -10.81
CA GLY A 15 -34.60 9.83 -9.91
C GLY A 15 -33.33 9.11 -10.39
N GLY A 16 -32.43 9.81 -11.09
CA GLY A 16 -31.13 9.32 -11.44
C GLY A 16 -30.32 9.18 -10.17
N CYS A 17 -30.08 7.95 -9.70
CA CYS A 17 -29.02 7.66 -8.75
C CYS A 17 -27.70 7.94 -9.45
N GLY A 18 -27.14 9.13 -9.23
CA GLY A 18 -25.78 9.43 -9.62
C GLY A 18 -24.83 8.57 -8.78
N HIS A 19 -24.38 7.48 -9.34
CA HIS A 19 -23.24 6.76 -8.80
C HIS A 19 -22.01 7.59 -9.15
N ASN A 20 -21.48 8.33 -8.19
CA ASN A 20 -20.12 8.82 -8.29
C ASN A 20 -19.21 7.61 -8.16
N ALA A 21 -18.90 6.98 -9.28
CA ALA A 21 -17.79 6.05 -9.33
C ALA A 21 -16.53 6.85 -9.05
N PRO A 22 -15.69 6.47 -8.05
CA PRO A 22 -14.40 7.13 -7.84
C PRO A 22 -13.63 7.04 -9.15
N ASP A 23 -13.00 8.15 -9.55
CA ASP A 23 -12.13 8.20 -10.72
C ASP A 23 -11.02 7.16 -10.53
N SER A 24 -11.15 6.02 -11.19
CA SER A 24 -10.30 4.85 -10.99
C SER A 24 -8.85 5.09 -11.42
N ASP A 25 -8.57 6.09 -12.26
CA ASP A 25 -7.22 6.33 -12.78
C ASP A 25 -6.36 7.21 -11.86
N SER A 26 -6.94 8.10 -11.06
CA SER A 26 -6.18 8.94 -10.13
C SER A 26 -5.80 8.22 -8.84
N ASP A 27 -6.53 7.19 -8.43
CA ASP A 27 -6.33 6.47 -7.17
C ASP A 27 -5.25 5.37 -7.24
N ILE A 28 -5.02 4.79 -8.43
CA ILE A 28 -4.05 3.70 -8.61
C ILE A 28 -2.64 4.13 -8.25
N ASN A 29 -2.28 5.38 -8.52
CA ASN A 29 -0.97 5.96 -8.23
C ASN A 29 -1.01 6.95 -7.06
N ALA A 30 -1.95 6.78 -6.12
CA ALA A 30 -1.97 7.60 -4.92
C ALA A 30 -0.69 7.39 -4.09
N TYR A 31 -0.13 8.49 -3.58
CA TYR A 31 1.04 8.43 -2.71
C TYR A 31 0.68 7.71 -1.40
N PRO A 32 1.49 6.73 -0.98
CA PRO A 32 1.21 5.96 0.24
C PRO A 32 1.62 6.74 1.49
N ALA A 33 0.79 7.67 1.94
CA ALA A 33 1.10 8.54 3.07
C ALA A 33 1.39 7.77 4.37
N ASN A 34 0.79 6.61 4.56
CA ASN A 34 0.95 5.76 5.74
C ASN A 34 1.89 4.57 5.50
N TYR A 35 2.87 4.70 4.60
CA TYR A 35 3.71 3.58 4.21
C TYR A 35 4.46 2.92 5.37
N LYS A 36 4.94 3.68 6.35
CA LYS A 36 5.65 3.10 7.50
C LYS A 36 4.76 2.21 8.37
N PRO A 37 3.61 2.68 8.88
CA PRO A 37 2.68 1.81 9.61
C PRO A 37 2.22 0.59 8.81
N ASP A 38 1.94 0.76 7.53
CA ASP A 38 1.51 -0.34 6.66
C ASP A 38 2.60 -1.40 6.51
N ILE A 39 3.85 -0.97 6.32
CA ILE A 39 5.00 -1.87 6.25
C ILE A 39 5.22 -2.59 7.59
N LEU A 40 5.14 -1.90 8.72
CA LEU A 40 5.29 -2.53 10.03
C LEU A 40 4.24 -3.63 10.26
N ALA A 41 2.98 -3.38 9.91
CA ALA A 41 1.92 -4.38 9.99
C ALA A 41 2.18 -5.57 9.05
N ALA A 42 2.61 -5.31 7.82
CA ALA A 42 2.92 -6.35 6.85
C ALA A 42 4.16 -7.16 7.26
N MET A 43 5.19 -6.53 7.81
CA MET A 43 6.40 -7.20 8.31
C MET A 43 6.09 -8.14 9.47
N HIS A 44 5.14 -7.78 10.34
CA HIS A 44 4.71 -8.63 11.44
C HIS A 44 4.15 -9.98 10.94
N ALA A 45 3.44 -9.98 9.82
CA ALA A 45 2.94 -11.20 9.18
C ALA A 45 3.98 -11.90 8.30
N TYR A 46 4.90 -11.14 7.72
CA TYR A 46 5.93 -11.66 6.81
C TYR A 46 7.05 -12.41 7.54
N LEU A 47 7.44 -11.95 8.73
CA LEU A 47 8.52 -12.55 9.52
C LEU A 47 7.98 -13.65 10.43
N ASN A 48 8.73 -14.76 10.53
CA ASN A 48 8.43 -15.82 11.50
C ASN A 48 8.58 -15.32 12.95
N ASP A 49 9.64 -14.58 13.19
CA ASP A 49 9.89 -13.91 14.47
C ASP A 49 10.15 -12.43 14.18
N PRO A 50 9.17 -11.55 14.46
CA PRO A 50 9.31 -10.12 14.21
C PRO A 50 10.19 -9.41 15.24
N THR A 51 10.61 -10.09 16.30
CA THR A 51 11.39 -9.49 17.39
C THR A 51 12.89 -9.47 17.10
N GLY A 52 13.60 -8.53 17.72
CA GLY A 52 15.05 -8.48 17.66
C GLY A 52 15.64 -8.14 16.30
N ILE A 53 14.87 -7.49 15.43
CA ILE A 53 15.37 -6.99 14.14
C ILE A 53 16.52 -6.02 14.36
N ARG A 54 17.57 -6.12 13.53
CA ARG A 54 18.77 -5.27 13.55
C ARG A 54 18.93 -4.54 12.22
N ASP A 55 19.67 -3.43 12.30
CA ASP A 55 20.13 -2.68 11.12
C ASP A 55 19.02 -2.35 10.13
N ALA A 56 17.86 -1.98 10.65
CA ALA A 56 16.70 -1.66 9.82
C ALA A 56 16.84 -0.27 9.21
N SER A 57 16.61 -0.20 7.91
CA SER A 57 16.55 1.05 7.15
C SER A 57 15.46 1.00 6.10
N ILE A 58 14.99 2.16 5.70
CA ILE A 58 13.84 2.31 4.80
C ILE A 58 14.10 3.45 3.81
N SER A 59 13.59 3.31 2.59
CA SER A 59 13.57 4.39 1.61
C SER A 59 12.27 5.19 1.68
N GLU A 60 12.30 6.39 1.08
CA GLU A 60 11.05 7.10 0.75
C GLU A 60 10.29 6.36 -0.34
N PRO A 61 8.96 6.52 -0.42
CA PRO A 61 8.20 6.00 -1.55
C PRO A 61 8.63 6.63 -2.87
N VAL A 62 8.93 5.80 -3.86
CA VAL A 62 9.32 6.23 -5.19
C VAL A 62 8.36 5.63 -6.22
N LEU A 63 7.79 6.48 -7.07
CA LEU A 63 6.96 6.01 -8.18
C LEU A 63 7.86 5.40 -9.26
N LYS A 64 7.77 4.10 -9.45
CA LYS A 64 8.48 3.37 -10.51
C LYS A 64 7.62 3.27 -11.75
N SER A 65 8.03 3.94 -12.82
CA SER A 65 7.28 3.98 -14.07
C SER A 65 7.12 2.60 -14.71
N SER A 66 8.12 1.72 -14.58
CA SER A 66 8.07 0.35 -15.08
C SER A 66 6.97 -0.50 -14.44
N LEU A 67 6.59 -0.19 -13.20
CA LEU A 67 5.54 -0.88 -12.46
C LEU A 67 4.24 -0.08 -12.38
N SER A 68 4.28 1.23 -12.68
CA SER A 68 3.19 2.19 -12.40
C SER A 68 2.72 2.10 -10.94
N ARG A 69 3.66 1.95 -10.01
CA ARG A 69 3.41 1.76 -8.57
C ARG A 69 4.45 2.49 -7.74
N TYR A 70 4.05 2.89 -6.53
CA TYR A 70 5.00 3.32 -5.53
C TYR A 70 5.72 2.11 -4.93
N VAL A 71 7.02 2.26 -4.74
CA VAL A 71 7.89 1.24 -4.16
C VAL A 71 8.61 1.84 -2.96
N VAL A 72 8.64 1.10 -1.86
CA VAL A 72 9.43 1.43 -0.67
C VAL A 72 10.37 0.27 -0.40
N CYS A 73 11.66 0.55 -0.34
CA CYS A 73 12.68 -0.47 -0.07
C CYS A 73 12.98 -0.52 1.42
N VAL A 74 13.15 -1.74 1.94
CA VAL A 74 13.45 -2.00 3.36
C VAL A 74 14.63 -2.94 3.44
N ARG A 75 15.62 -2.58 4.25
CA ARG A 75 16.76 -3.44 4.61
C ARG A 75 16.69 -3.78 6.08
N PHE A 76 17.02 -5.00 6.40
CA PHE A 76 17.02 -5.46 7.79
C PHE A 76 17.80 -6.75 7.95
N THR A 77 18.15 -7.07 9.21
CA THR A 77 18.72 -8.35 9.62
C THR A 77 17.77 -8.98 10.64
N ALA A 78 17.19 -10.12 10.29
CA ALA A 78 16.23 -10.83 11.13
C ALA A 78 16.84 -12.10 11.72
N LYS A 79 16.25 -12.59 12.79
CA LYS A 79 16.61 -13.88 13.37
C LYS A 79 16.23 -15.01 12.43
N LYS A 80 17.18 -15.91 12.20
CA LYS A 80 16.96 -17.19 11.53
C LYS A 80 16.33 -18.19 12.47
N ASN A 81 16.77 -18.20 13.71
CA ASN A 81 16.24 -19.00 14.82
C ASN A 81 16.57 -18.28 16.15
N ALA A 82 16.25 -18.90 17.29
CA ALA A 82 16.44 -18.29 18.61
C ALA A 82 17.90 -17.92 18.92
N LYS A 83 18.88 -18.52 18.24
CA LYS A 83 20.32 -18.36 18.51
C LYS A 83 21.09 -17.62 17.42
N GLU A 84 20.55 -17.53 16.21
CA GLU A 84 21.28 -17.06 15.03
C GLU A 84 20.48 -16.01 14.26
N TYR A 85 21.22 -15.07 13.66
CA TYR A 85 20.69 -14.12 12.69
C TYR A 85 20.92 -14.62 11.26
N ALA A 86 19.97 -14.35 10.39
CA ALA A 86 20.12 -14.53 8.95
C ALA A 86 21.04 -13.45 8.37
N ALA A 87 21.46 -13.62 7.13
CA ALA A 87 22.15 -12.56 6.40
C ALA A 87 21.26 -11.32 6.23
N PRO A 88 21.85 -10.13 6.12
CA PRO A 88 21.06 -8.93 5.79
C PRO A 88 20.20 -9.14 4.55
N LYS A 89 18.96 -8.67 4.62
CA LYS A 89 17.97 -8.83 3.56
C LYS A 89 17.46 -7.47 3.10
N GLU A 90 17.20 -7.38 1.80
CA GLU A 90 16.49 -6.25 1.18
C GLU A 90 15.20 -6.76 0.54
N ILE A 91 14.12 -6.06 0.78
CA ILE A 91 12.81 -6.32 0.18
C ILE A 91 12.22 -5.02 -0.36
N ALA A 92 11.33 -5.13 -1.33
CA ALA A 92 10.56 -3.99 -1.83
C ALA A 92 9.10 -4.16 -1.46
N ALA A 93 8.54 -3.15 -0.81
CA ALA A 93 7.11 -3.05 -0.56
C ALA A 93 6.44 -2.32 -1.73
N ILE A 94 5.46 -2.95 -2.34
CA ILE A 94 4.70 -2.41 -3.46
C ILE A 94 3.39 -1.84 -2.94
N PHE A 95 3.06 -0.63 -3.39
CA PHE A 95 1.83 0.06 -3.01
C PHE A 95 0.93 0.25 -4.22
N LEU A 96 -0.35 -0.03 -4.02
CA LEU A 96 -1.41 0.14 -5.00
C LEU A 96 -2.49 1.03 -4.39
N ALA A 97 -2.85 2.10 -5.09
CA ALA A 97 -3.86 3.06 -4.61
C ALA A 97 -3.57 3.59 -3.20
N GLY A 98 -2.30 3.86 -2.89
CA GLY A 98 -1.85 4.37 -1.59
C GLY A 98 -1.81 3.34 -0.46
N ARG A 99 -2.03 2.06 -0.76
CA ARG A 99 -2.10 0.98 0.24
C ARG A 99 -1.07 -0.09 -0.06
N PHE A 100 -0.57 -0.73 0.99
CA PHE A 100 0.33 -1.88 0.84
C PHE A 100 -0.35 -3.00 0.06
N ASP A 101 0.34 -3.52 -0.95
CA ASP A 101 -0.11 -4.64 -1.78
C ASP A 101 0.68 -5.91 -1.45
N ARG A 102 2.00 -5.89 -1.63
CA ARG A 102 2.86 -7.05 -1.41
C ARG A 102 4.32 -6.68 -1.22
N PHE A 103 5.11 -7.65 -0.74
CA PHE A 103 6.57 -7.58 -0.80
C PHE A 103 7.11 -8.31 -2.03
N ILE A 104 8.21 -7.78 -2.57
CA ILE A 104 9.06 -8.46 -3.53
C ILE A 104 10.35 -8.83 -2.81
N ASP A 105 10.65 -10.13 -2.77
CA ASP A 105 11.93 -10.63 -2.27
C ASP A 105 13.05 -10.39 -3.28
N MET A 106 14.24 -10.06 -2.77
CA MET A 106 15.42 -9.81 -3.60
C MET A 106 15.15 -8.85 -4.78
N PRO A 107 14.68 -7.64 -4.51
CA PRO A 107 14.44 -6.66 -5.56
C PRO A 107 15.77 -6.28 -6.22
N LYS A 108 15.74 -6.09 -7.54
CA LYS A 108 16.89 -5.61 -8.31
C LYS A 108 16.67 -4.16 -8.73
N ASP A 109 15.87 -3.98 -9.76
CA ASP A 109 15.59 -2.67 -10.35
C ASP A 109 14.68 -1.82 -9.48
N GLU A 110 13.80 -2.46 -8.70
CA GLU A 110 12.84 -1.78 -7.83
C GLU A 110 13.52 -0.91 -6.77
N CYS A 111 14.67 -1.37 -6.25
CA CYS A 111 15.43 -0.67 -5.22
C CYS A 111 16.73 -0.04 -5.70
N ALA A 112 17.01 -0.06 -6.99
CA ALA A 112 18.20 0.56 -7.55
C ALA A 112 18.20 2.07 -7.34
N GLY A 113 19.29 2.60 -6.78
CA GLY A 113 19.52 4.03 -6.62
C GLY A 113 18.69 4.72 -5.53
N VAL A 114 17.96 3.98 -4.70
CA VAL A 114 17.20 4.56 -3.58
C VAL A 114 18.12 4.92 -2.41
N THR A 115 17.73 5.96 -1.68
CA THR A 115 18.42 6.37 -0.45
C THR A 115 17.70 5.79 0.76
N PHE A 116 18.48 5.21 1.68
CA PHE A 116 17.97 4.62 2.91
C PHE A 116 18.22 5.53 4.11
N THR A 117 17.25 5.57 5.01
CA THR A 117 17.35 6.17 6.34
C THR A 117 17.06 5.12 7.40
N ALA A 118 17.47 5.36 8.63
CA ALA A 118 17.21 4.44 9.74
C ALA A 118 15.70 4.19 9.92
N PHE A 119 15.34 2.95 10.25
CA PHE A 119 13.97 2.55 10.51
C PHE A 119 13.86 1.89 11.90
N PRO A 120 14.00 2.67 12.97
CA PRO A 120 14.05 2.14 14.33
C PRO A 120 12.75 1.47 14.77
N GLU A 121 11.60 1.86 14.21
CA GLU A 121 10.30 1.28 14.52
C GLU A 121 10.26 -0.22 14.17
N LEU A 122 10.92 -0.62 13.08
CA LEU A 122 11.02 -2.03 12.70
C LEU A 122 11.82 -2.84 13.73
N GLN A 123 12.85 -2.25 14.32
CA GLN A 123 13.68 -2.91 15.33
C GLN A 123 12.98 -3.11 16.68
N LYS A 124 11.84 -2.44 16.87
CA LYS A 124 11.05 -2.47 18.11
C LYS A 124 9.78 -3.33 18.00
N LEU A 125 9.61 -4.08 16.90
CA LEU A 125 8.44 -4.94 16.76
C LEU A 125 8.37 -5.96 17.89
N THR A 126 7.17 -6.13 18.42
CA THR A 126 6.84 -7.12 19.44
C THR A 126 6.17 -8.34 18.79
N PRO A 127 6.10 -9.47 19.48
CA PRO A 127 5.45 -10.68 18.98
C PRO A 127 3.99 -10.48 18.57
#